data_56c883e97cde5fb6f373369306d1f9f4
#
_entry.id   56c883e97cde5fb6f373369306d1f9f4
#
_cell.length_a   1.000
_cell.length_b   1.000
_cell.length_c   1.000
_cell.angle_alpha   90.00
_cell.angle_beta   90.00
_cell.angle_gamma   90.00
#
_symmetry.space_group_name_H-M   'P 1'
#
loop_
_entity.id
_entity.type
_entity.pdbx_description
1 polymer ?
#
loop_
_entity_poly.entity_id
_entity_poly.type
_entity_poly.pdbx_seq_one_letter_code
_entity_poly.pdbx_strand_id
1 'polypeptide(L)'
;MKKIGNGIKDKLSVIILSYALDDDIYNLNKQAIESLLASETWPSGRLQILLIESNKENPYQYPYPNVDVLIPNEKFGFHRFFNIGIEHTDGEYIAFCNNDIIFHKGWFSAIREVADNRQRFLCFSPIDDSGNYPKMTPEALPRDKAYYRGWEHQKHFAPWCFVWKREVFDITGPFDETVDFYGADCDEQNMMSRNALWSVVCTKSVVNHLAGQTAIVKQSGKGDKYRITDYDKYPLTEFEKTHNYPLWIYDDYRFYEGYQKLKKKWGLDNTNKWLQRKITQYPILNFRPLTRLLFTKRMNHIFCRLRGIKP
;
A
#
# COMPACT_ATOMS: atom_id res chain seq x y z
N MET A 1 -6.32 -6.12 22.57
CA MET A 1 -6.72 -6.20 21.14
C MET A 1 -7.32 -7.57 20.89
N LYS A 2 -8.49 -7.62 20.23
CA LYS A 2 -9.09 -8.87 19.78
C LYS A 2 -8.17 -9.44 18.68
N LYS A 3 -7.76 -10.72 18.76
CA LYS A 3 -7.02 -11.35 17.66
C LYS A 3 -7.88 -11.29 16.39
N ILE A 4 -7.29 -10.81 15.28
CA ILE A 4 -7.99 -10.69 14.00
C ILE A 4 -8.28 -12.09 13.42
N GLY A 5 -7.53 -13.11 13.87
CA GLY A 5 -7.70 -14.51 13.46
C GLY A 5 -7.15 -14.79 12.06
N ASN A 6 -7.08 -16.07 11.69
CA ASN A 6 -6.45 -16.50 10.43
C ASN A 6 -7.36 -16.33 9.19
N GLY A 7 -8.61 -15.96 9.37
CA GLY A 7 -9.61 -15.88 8.30
C GLY A 7 -10.08 -17.24 7.78
N ILE A 8 -11.01 -17.22 6.83
CA ILE A 8 -11.47 -18.41 6.13
C ILE A 8 -10.39 -18.84 5.15
N LYS A 9 -9.88 -20.06 5.31
CA LYS A 9 -8.81 -20.61 4.49
C LYS A 9 -9.14 -20.50 2.99
N ASP A 10 -8.14 -20.16 2.20
CA ASP A 10 -8.21 -19.99 0.73
C ASP A 10 -9.23 -18.94 0.25
N LYS A 11 -9.82 -18.14 1.13
CA LYS A 11 -10.70 -17.04 0.75
C LYS A 11 -9.92 -15.75 0.58
N LEU A 12 -10.21 -15.03 -0.49
CA LEU A 12 -9.74 -13.68 -0.74
C LEU A 12 -10.82 -12.67 -0.37
N SER A 13 -10.48 -11.70 0.46
CA SER A 13 -11.25 -10.47 0.64
C SER A 13 -10.55 -9.34 -0.07
N VAL A 14 -11.22 -8.64 -0.96
CA VAL A 14 -10.69 -7.47 -1.69
C VAL A 14 -11.35 -6.23 -1.14
N ILE A 15 -10.56 -5.32 -0.61
CA ILE A 15 -11.01 -4.02 -0.09
C ILE A 15 -10.63 -2.96 -1.12
N ILE A 16 -11.62 -2.30 -1.70
CA ILE A 16 -11.44 -1.24 -2.69
C ILE A 16 -11.87 0.08 -2.05
N LEU A 17 -10.97 1.05 -2.00
CA LEU A 17 -11.31 2.40 -1.55
C LEU A 17 -11.85 3.23 -2.70
N SER A 18 -13.01 3.85 -2.51
CA SER A 18 -13.71 4.65 -3.52
C SER A 18 -14.09 6.03 -3.01
N TYR A 19 -14.13 6.97 -3.94
CA TYR A 19 -14.76 8.28 -3.77
C TYR A 19 -15.45 8.67 -5.09
N ALA A 20 -16.58 8.02 -5.37
CA ALA A 20 -17.32 8.17 -6.62
C ALA A 20 -18.22 9.42 -6.57
N LEU A 21 -17.70 10.54 -7.08
CA LEU A 21 -18.42 11.81 -7.18
C LEU A 21 -19.14 11.98 -8.52
N ASP A 22 -18.76 11.22 -9.52
CA ASP A 22 -19.25 11.30 -10.89
C ASP A 22 -19.24 9.92 -11.56
N ASP A 23 -19.84 9.85 -12.75
CA ASP A 23 -19.94 8.63 -13.55
C ASP A 23 -18.56 8.10 -14.00
N ASP A 24 -17.57 8.96 -14.16
CA ASP A 24 -16.21 8.54 -14.54
C ASP A 24 -15.61 7.66 -13.43
N ILE A 25 -15.69 8.11 -12.17
CA ILE A 25 -15.17 7.34 -11.04
C ILE A 25 -16.03 6.10 -10.78
N TYR A 26 -17.36 6.21 -10.94
CA TYR A 26 -18.24 5.04 -10.88
C TYR A 26 -17.85 3.98 -11.91
N ASN A 27 -17.57 4.38 -13.16
CA ASN A 27 -17.15 3.46 -14.21
C ASN A 27 -15.76 2.85 -13.94
N LEU A 28 -14.84 3.57 -13.30
CA LEU A 28 -13.57 2.99 -12.83
C LEU A 28 -13.81 1.88 -11.79
N ASN A 29 -14.67 2.14 -10.81
CA ASN A 29 -15.03 1.13 -9.81
C ASN A 29 -15.65 -0.11 -10.47
N LYS A 30 -16.56 0.08 -11.44
CA LYS A 30 -17.15 -1.02 -12.20
C LYS A 30 -16.07 -1.82 -12.94
N GLN A 31 -15.19 -1.14 -13.66
CA GLN A 31 -14.11 -1.78 -14.41
C GLN A 31 -13.19 -2.60 -13.50
N ALA A 32 -12.84 -2.06 -12.32
CA ALA A 32 -12.05 -2.78 -11.32
C ALA A 32 -12.79 -4.05 -10.84
N ILE A 33 -14.06 -3.94 -10.49
CA ILE A 33 -14.89 -5.06 -10.04
C ILE A 33 -15.05 -6.10 -11.15
N GLU A 34 -15.41 -5.69 -12.36
CA GLU A 34 -15.63 -6.58 -13.50
C GLU A 34 -14.35 -7.33 -13.91
N SER A 35 -13.21 -6.63 -13.96
CA SER A 35 -11.93 -7.27 -14.23
C SER A 35 -11.54 -8.26 -13.14
N LEU A 36 -11.80 -7.94 -11.86
CA LEU A 36 -11.55 -8.83 -10.74
C LEU A 36 -12.40 -10.09 -10.83
N LEU A 37 -13.70 -9.95 -11.09
CA LEU A 37 -14.62 -11.09 -11.25
C LEU A 37 -14.21 -12.00 -12.42
N ALA A 38 -13.74 -11.40 -13.52
CA ALA A 38 -13.32 -12.13 -14.73
C ALA A 38 -11.89 -12.72 -14.61
N SER A 39 -11.10 -12.27 -13.63
CA SER A 39 -9.67 -12.65 -13.51
C SER A 39 -9.43 -14.10 -13.12
N GLU A 40 -10.36 -14.72 -12.44
CA GLU A 40 -10.26 -16.08 -11.91
C GLU A 40 -11.59 -16.83 -12.05
N THR A 41 -11.52 -18.14 -11.95
CA THR A 41 -12.70 -18.96 -11.63
C THR A 41 -12.87 -19.03 -10.11
N TRP A 42 -13.78 -18.25 -9.57
CA TRP A 42 -14.00 -18.14 -8.14
C TRP A 42 -14.93 -19.23 -7.62
N PRO A 43 -14.44 -20.18 -6.79
CA PRO A 43 -15.35 -21.11 -6.12
C PRO A 43 -16.29 -20.35 -5.19
N SER A 44 -17.51 -20.88 -5.00
CA SER A 44 -18.51 -20.26 -4.12
C SER A 44 -17.95 -19.95 -2.73
N GLY A 45 -18.16 -18.73 -2.24
CA GLY A 45 -17.71 -18.28 -0.94
C GLY A 45 -16.20 -18.05 -0.81
N ARG A 46 -15.43 -18.10 -1.92
CA ARG A 46 -13.97 -17.87 -1.89
C ARG A 46 -13.54 -16.46 -2.28
N LEU A 47 -14.45 -15.64 -2.74
CA LEU A 47 -14.26 -14.22 -2.99
C LEU A 47 -15.26 -13.40 -2.20
N GLN A 48 -14.78 -12.35 -1.56
CA GLN A 48 -15.56 -11.27 -0.97
C GLN A 48 -14.98 -9.95 -1.48
N ILE A 49 -15.82 -9.07 -1.99
CA ILE A 49 -15.41 -7.73 -2.43
C ILE A 49 -16.11 -6.72 -1.52
N LEU A 50 -15.33 -5.89 -0.84
CA LEU A 50 -15.84 -4.80 -0.03
C LEU A 50 -15.38 -3.49 -0.65
N LEU A 51 -16.32 -2.76 -1.24
CA LEU A 51 -16.07 -1.40 -1.71
C LEU A 51 -16.40 -0.44 -0.57
N ILE A 52 -15.41 0.32 -0.13
CA ILE A 52 -15.59 1.34 0.91
C ILE A 52 -15.72 2.69 0.23
N GLU A 53 -16.94 3.21 0.23
CA GLU A 53 -17.31 4.45 -0.45
C GLU A 53 -17.21 5.65 0.48
N SER A 54 -16.48 6.67 0.07
CA SER A 54 -16.31 7.91 0.82
C SER A 54 -17.37 8.96 0.49
N ASN A 55 -18.09 8.81 -0.65
CA ASN A 55 -19.21 9.68 -1.00
C ASN A 55 -20.45 9.28 -0.20
N LYS A 56 -20.87 10.15 0.73
CA LYS A 56 -22.01 9.91 1.63
C LYS A 56 -23.32 10.47 1.10
N GLU A 57 -23.27 11.41 0.18
CA GLU A 57 -24.46 12.15 -0.26
C GLU A 57 -25.25 11.37 -1.29
N ASN A 58 -24.59 10.85 -2.33
CA ASN A 58 -25.26 10.10 -3.40
C ASN A 58 -24.40 8.86 -3.78
N PRO A 59 -24.36 7.81 -2.94
CA PRO A 59 -23.54 6.64 -3.22
C PRO A 59 -24.14 5.83 -4.39
N TYR A 60 -23.28 5.47 -5.33
CA TYR A 60 -23.63 4.57 -6.42
C TYR A 60 -23.89 3.15 -5.93
N GLN A 61 -24.73 2.41 -6.66
CA GLN A 61 -25.01 1.00 -6.42
C GLN A 61 -24.16 0.11 -7.33
N TYR A 62 -23.67 -1.00 -6.78
CA TYR A 62 -22.84 -1.96 -7.51
C TYR A 62 -23.51 -3.36 -7.45
N PRO A 63 -24.45 -3.65 -8.37
CA PRO A 63 -25.27 -4.87 -8.32
C PRO A 63 -24.51 -6.10 -8.84
N TYR A 64 -23.34 -6.36 -8.28
CA TYR A 64 -22.53 -7.53 -8.62
C TYR A 64 -22.59 -8.58 -7.50
N PRO A 65 -22.52 -9.87 -7.84
CA PRO A 65 -22.42 -10.92 -6.83
C PRO A 65 -21.11 -10.76 -6.00
N ASN A 66 -21.19 -11.06 -4.71
CA ASN A 66 -20.10 -10.98 -3.76
C ASN A 66 -19.52 -9.56 -3.53
N VAL A 67 -20.23 -8.50 -3.90
CA VAL A 67 -19.84 -7.10 -3.68
C VAL A 67 -20.75 -6.50 -2.61
N ASP A 68 -20.13 -6.10 -1.51
CA ASP A 68 -20.74 -5.31 -0.46
C ASP A 68 -20.23 -3.87 -0.56
N VAL A 69 -21.10 -2.88 -0.35
CA VAL A 69 -20.74 -1.47 -0.27
C VAL A 69 -20.87 -1.00 1.17
N LEU A 70 -19.79 -0.47 1.73
CA LEU A 70 -19.76 0.11 3.07
C LEU A 70 -19.51 1.61 2.98
N ILE A 71 -20.32 2.39 3.67
CA ILE A 71 -20.19 3.86 3.74
C ILE A 71 -19.92 4.22 5.21
N PRO A 72 -18.65 4.36 5.62
CA PRO A 72 -18.31 4.69 6.99
C PRO A 72 -18.79 6.09 7.40
N ASN A 73 -19.24 6.24 8.64
CA ASN A 73 -19.56 7.56 9.21
C ASN A 73 -18.31 8.39 9.50
N GLU A 74 -17.17 7.73 9.63
CA GLU A 74 -15.87 8.33 9.95
C GLU A 74 -15.39 9.24 8.81
N LYS A 75 -14.52 10.18 9.19
CA LYS A 75 -13.77 10.96 8.21
C LYS A 75 -12.82 10.04 7.46
N PHE A 76 -12.72 10.21 6.14
CA PHE A 76 -11.78 9.46 5.32
C PHE A 76 -10.36 9.54 5.89
N GLY A 77 -9.71 8.38 5.88
CA GLY A 77 -8.30 8.18 6.13
C GLY A 77 -7.92 6.84 5.50
N PHE A 78 -6.84 6.82 4.71
CA PHE A 78 -6.45 5.63 3.94
C PHE A 78 -6.30 4.40 4.85
N HIS A 79 -5.49 4.49 5.90
CA HIS A 79 -5.32 3.43 6.87
C HIS A 79 -6.58 3.13 7.70
N ARG A 80 -7.34 4.19 8.08
CA ARG A 80 -8.59 4.01 8.81
C ARG A 80 -9.58 3.19 8.02
N PHE A 81 -9.78 3.52 6.75
CA PHE A 81 -10.74 2.80 5.92
C PHE A 81 -10.29 1.38 5.63
N PHE A 82 -8.99 1.14 5.46
CA PHE A 82 -8.49 -0.24 5.40
C PHE A 82 -8.70 -1.01 6.71
N ASN A 83 -8.50 -0.38 7.88
CA ASN A 83 -8.79 -1.02 9.17
C ASN A 83 -10.27 -1.40 9.28
N ILE A 84 -11.18 -0.50 8.91
CA ILE A 84 -12.61 -0.78 8.83
C ILE A 84 -12.88 -1.96 7.88
N GLY A 85 -12.24 -1.97 6.71
CA GLY A 85 -12.37 -3.07 5.75
C GLY A 85 -11.88 -4.41 6.31
N ILE A 86 -10.78 -4.43 7.05
CA ILE A 86 -10.26 -5.65 7.71
C ILE A 86 -11.29 -6.22 8.69
N GLU A 87 -11.98 -5.35 9.44
CA GLU A 87 -13.00 -5.77 10.42
C GLU A 87 -14.27 -6.33 9.78
N HIS A 88 -14.61 -5.87 8.56
CA HIS A 88 -15.80 -6.29 7.80
C HIS A 88 -15.53 -7.43 6.81
N THR A 89 -14.35 -7.99 6.82
CA THR A 89 -13.93 -9.08 5.93
C THR A 89 -13.41 -10.26 6.72
N ASP A 90 -13.41 -11.46 6.11
CA ASP A 90 -13.08 -12.71 6.80
C ASP A 90 -12.14 -13.64 6.01
N GLY A 91 -11.64 -13.22 4.86
CA GLY A 91 -10.70 -14.02 4.06
C GLY A 91 -9.32 -14.20 4.72
N GLU A 92 -8.68 -15.34 4.45
CA GLU A 92 -7.27 -15.59 4.81
C GLU A 92 -6.35 -14.56 4.14
N TYR A 93 -6.65 -14.23 2.89
CA TYR A 93 -5.95 -13.20 2.12
C TYR A 93 -6.80 -11.94 2.07
N ILE A 94 -6.15 -10.80 2.23
CA ILE A 94 -6.77 -9.48 2.10
C ILE A 94 -6.01 -8.71 1.02
N ALA A 95 -6.69 -8.33 -0.04
CA ALA A 95 -6.17 -7.40 -1.04
C ALA A 95 -6.62 -5.98 -0.70
N PHE A 96 -5.68 -5.06 -0.70
CA PHE A 96 -5.88 -3.63 -0.47
C PHE A 96 -5.67 -2.92 -1.81
N CYS A 97 -6.73 -2.35 -2.36
CA CYS A 97 -6.72 -1.87 -3.73
C CYS A 97 -7.24 -0.44 -3.86
N ASN A 98 -6.60 0.32 -4.75
CA ASN A 98 -7.22 1.50 -5.33
C ASN A 98 -8.35 1.07 -6.27
N ASN A 99 -9.20 2.01 -6.64
CA ASN A 99 -10.34 1.75 -7.53
C ASN A 99 -10.00 1.82 -9.03
N ASP A 100 -8.79 2.13 -9.39
CA ASP A 100 -8.30 2.26 -10.77
C ASP A 100 -7.35 1.12 -11.17
N ILE A 101 -7.67 -0.09 -10.70
CA ILE A 101 -6.92 -1.33 -10.96
C ILE A 101 -7.68 -2.20 -11.96
N ILE A 102 -6.98 -2.70 -12.97
CA ILE A 102 -7.47 -3.75 -13.88
C ILE A 102 -6.73 -5.04 -13.55
N PHE A 103 -7.47 -6.07 -13.18
CA PHE A 103 -6.91 -7.37 -12.81
C PHE A 103 -6.78 -8.27 -14.06
N HIS A 104 -5.60 -8.83 -14.27
CA HIS A 104 -5.38 -9.80 -15.34
C HIS A 104 -5.71 -11.22 -14.90
N LYS A 105 -5.98 -12.08 -15.87
CA LYS A 105 -6.31 -13.50 -15.63
C LYS A 105 -5.18 -14.19 -14.84
N GLY A 106 -5.55 -14.88 -13.76
CA GLY A 106 -4.62 -15.66 -12.93
C GLY A 106 -3.79 -14.83 -11.95
N TRP A 107 -4.10 -13.53 -11.74
CA TRP A 107 -3.30 -12.66 -10.88
C TRP A 107 -3.21 -13.17 -9.43
N PHE A 108 -4.33 -13.62 -8.87
CA PHE A 108 -4.37 -14.12 -7.49
C PHE A 108 -3.84 -15.55 -7.38
N SER A 109 -4.14 -16.40 -8.39
CA SER A 109 -3.59 -17.75 -8.45
C SER A 109 -2.06 -17.74 -8.47
N ALA A 110 -1.43 -16.77 -9.13
CA ALA A 110 0.02 -16.58 -9.12
C ALA A 110 0.56 -16.17 -7.73
N ILE A 111 -0.18 -15.35 -6.98
CA ILE A 111 0.17 -15.01 -5.58
C ILE A 111 0.06 -16.27 -4.71
N ARG A 112 -1.00 -17.04 -4.83
CA ARG A 112 -1.20 -18.27 -4.07
C ARG A 112 -0.10 -19.29 -4.35
N GLU A 113 0.30 -19.47 -5.61
CA GLU A 113 1.41 -20.36 -5.96
C GLU A 113 2.69 -20.00 -5.18
N VAL A 114 3.03 -18.72 -5.07
CA VAL A 114 4.19 -18.26 -4.28
C VAL A 114 3.96 -18.47 -2.78
N ALA A 115 2.77 -18.17 -2.27
CA ALA A 115 2.43 -18.28 -0.86
C ALA A 115 2.48 -19.76 -0.38
N ASP A 116 1.95 -20.69 -1.17
CA ASP A 116 1.92 -22.12 -0.86
C ASP A 116 3.32 -22.71 -0.86
N ASN A 117 4.15 -22.32 -1.83
CA ASN A 117 5.55 -22.77 -1.93
C ASN A 117 6.48 -22.09 -0.92
N ARG A 118 6.07 -21.00 -0.29
CA ARG A 118 6.89 -20.18 0.63
C ARG A 118 6.04 -19.66 1.79
N GLN A 119 5.55 -20.55 2.64
CA GLN A 119 4.63 -20.25 3.76
C GLN A 119 5.09 -19.11 4.68
N ARG A 120 6.40 -18.82 4.74
CA ARG A 120 6.94 -17.70 5.51
C ARG A 120 6.64 -16.31 4.91
N PHE A 121 6.20 -16.25 3.66
CA PHE A 121 5.83 -14.98 3.03
C PHE A 121 4.36 -14.68 3.31
N LEU A 122 4.11 -13.48 3.77
CA LEU A 122 2.79 -13.04 4.21
C LEU A 122 2.31 -11.77 3.49
N CYS A 123 3.22 -11.07 2.79
CA CYS A 123 2.95 -9.80 2.12
C CYS A 123 3.35 -9.90 0.65
N PHE A 124 2.40 -9.71 -0.25
CA PHE A 124 2.56 -9.91 -1.69
C PHE A 124 2.11 -8.68 -2.47
N SER A 125 2.72 -8.46 -3.63
CA SER A 125 2.30 -7.46 -4.60
C SER A 125 2.29 -8.04 -6.00
N PRO A 126 1.36 -7.64 -6.87
CA PRO A 126 1.45 -7.90 -8.30
C PRO A 126 2.51 -7.03 -8.97
N ILE A 127 2.84 -7.31 -10.22
CA ILE A 127 3.52 -6.40 -11.13
C ILE A 127 2.50 -5.51 -11.83
N ASP A 128 2.96 -4.37 -12.36
CA ASP A 128 2.15 -3.46 -13.17
C ASP A 128 2.56 -3.57 -14.64
N ASP A 129 1.58 -3.80 -15.52
CA ASP A 129 1.78 -3.90 -16.98
C ASP A 129 1.22 -2.67 -17.73
N SER A 130 0.83 -1.62 -16.98
CA SER A 130 0.34 -0.37 -17.59
C SER A 130 1.46 0.50 -18.17
N GLY A 131 2.72 0.28 -17.75
CA GLY A 131 3.85 1.12 -18.05
C GLY A 131 3.99 2.36 -17.14
N ASN A 132 3.02 2.63 -16.27
CA ASN A 132 3.06 3.79 -15.36
C ASN A 132 4.11 3.62 -14.25
N TYR A 133 4.53 2.39 -13.97
CA TYR A 133 5.51 2.06 -12.93
C TYR A 133 6.69 1.27 -13.50
N PRO A 134 7.68 1.93 -14.13
CA PRO A 134 8.74 1.27 -14.90
C PRO A 134 9.57 0.22 -14.14
N LYS A 135 9.59 0.29 -12.80
CA LYS A 135 10.30 -0.70 -11.98
C LYS A 135 9.51 -1.97 -11.71
N MET A 136 8.22 -1.98 -12.02
CA MET A 136 7.30 -3.08 -11.75
C MET A 136 6.79 -3.77 -13.03
N THR A 137 7.33 -3.40 -14.17
CA THR A 137 6.95 -4.01 -15.45
C THR A 137 7.55 -5.41 -15.62
N PRO A 138 6.98 -6.24 -16.50
CA PRO A 138 7.54 -7.55 -16.85
C PRO A 138 9.00 -7.50 -17.31
N GLU A 139 9.43 -6.40 -17.95
CA GLU A 139 10.81 -6.19 -18.41
C GLU A 139 11.75 -5.90 -17.25
N ALA A 140 11.30 -5.09 -16.27
CA ALA A 140 12.11 -4.73 -15.09
C ALA A 140 12.20 -5.88 -14.07
N LEU A 141 11.19 -6.76 -14.06
CA LEU A 141 11.09 -7.92 -13.16
C LEU A 141 10.83 -9.19 -14.00
N PRO A 142 11.86 -9.75 -14.68
CA PRO A 142 11.70 -10.91 -15.55
C PRO A 142 11.04 -12.11 -14.89
N ARG A 143 10.20 -12.81 -15.65
CA ARG A 143 9.38 -13.95 -15.17
C ARG A 143 10.16 -15.27 -15.04
N ASP A 144 11.47 -15.25 -15.23
CA ASP A 144 12.38 -16.39 -14.95
C ASP A 144 12.39 -16.79 -13.47
N LYS A 145 12.05 -15.81 -12.61
CA LYS A 145 11.84 -16.02 -11.18
C LYS A 145 10.37 -15.83 -10.84
N ALA A 146 9.82 -16.71 -10.01
CA ALA A 146 8.44 -16.61 -9.57
C ALA A 146 8.18 -15.36 -8.70
N TYR A 147 9.21 -14.84 -8.06
CA TYR A 147 9.11 -13.66 -7.20
C TYR A 147 10.45 -12.96 -6.97
N TYR A 148 10.35 -11.69 -6.60
CA TYR A 148 11.44 -10.91 -6.00
C TYR A 148 11.01 -10.44 -4.61
N ARG A 149 11.97 -10.19 -3.71
CA ARG A 149 11.70 -9.74 -2.35
C ARG A 149 12.50 -8.51 -1.98
N GLY A 150 11.90 -7.62 -1.21
CA GLY A 150 12.53 -6.40 -0.73
C GLY A 150 11.49 -5.43 -0.21
N TRP A 151 11.87 -4.16 -0.08
CA TRP A 151 10.96 -3.09 0.38
C TRP A 151 11.04 -1.85 -0.51
N GLU A 152 11.71 -1.90 -1.66
CA GLU A 152 11.77 -0.75 -2.54
C GLU A 152 10.40 -0.48 -3.13
N HIS A 153 9.90 0.76 -2.87
CA HIS A 153 8.64 1.27 -3.38
C HIS A 153 8.59 1.18 -4.91
N GLN A 154 7.48 0.73 -5.44
CA GLN A 154 7.27 0.51 -6.88
C GLN A 154 8.30 -0.43 -7.53
N LYS A 155 8.88 -1.34 -6.76
CA LYS A 155 9.71 -2.44 -7.26
C LYS A 155 9.40 -3.75 -6.56
N HIS A 156 9.26 -3.73 -5.23
CA HIS A 156 8.94 -4.90 -4.44
C HIS A 156 7.60 -4.73 -3.71
N PHE A 157 7.08 -3.51 -3.67
CA PHE A 157 5.84 -3.15 -3.00
C PHE A 157 5.01 -2.22 -3.90
N ALA A 158 3.79 -2.64 -4.20
CA ALA A 158 2.80 -1.91 -4.99
C ALA A 158 1.75 -1.29 -4.04
N PRO A 159 1.87 0.00 -3.63
CA PRO A 159 0.99 0.59 -2.63
C PRO A 159 -0.46 0.75 -3.11
N TRP A 160 -0.67 0.66 -4.42
CA TRP A 160 -1.98 0.78 -5.06
C TRP A 160 -2.72 -0.57 -5.18
N CYS A 161 -2.00 -1.70 -5.03
CA CYS A 161 -2.58 -3.04 -4.97
C CYS A 161 -1.59 -3.99 -4.27
N PHE A 162 -1.92 -4.44 -3.07
CA PHE A 162 -1.11 -5.42 -2.35
C PHE A 162 -1.99 -6.43 -1.62
N VAL A 163 -1.46 -7.63 -1.42
CA VAL A 163 -2.20 -8.73 -0.80
C VAL A 163 -1.43 -9.23 0.41
N TRP A 164 -2.06 -9.15 1.57
CA TRP A 164 -1.48 -9.68 2.81
C TRP A 164 -2.29 -10.84 3.35
N LYS A 165 -1.61 -11.83 3.94
CA LYS A 165 -2.30 -12.79 4.78
C LYS A 165 -2.80 -12.08 6.04
N ARG A 166 -4.00 -12.42 6.47
CA ARG A 166 -4.65 -11.80 7.64
C ARG A 166 -3.80 -11.89 8.91
N GLU A 167 -3.03 -12.97 9.08
CA GLU A 167 -2.10 -13.15 10.21
C GLU A 167 -1.01 -12.07 10.32
N VAL A 168 -0.77 -11.27 9.28
CA VAL A 168 0.11 -10.08 9.36
C VAL A 168 -0.33 -9.18 10.49
N PHE A 169 -1.63 -8.98 10.67
CA PHE A 169 -2.16 -8.08 11.67
C PHE A 169 -2.04 -8.59 13.11
N ASP A 170 -1.90 -9.91 13.31
CA ASP A 170 -1.52 -10.48 14.62
C ASP A 170 -0.05 -10.17 14.97
N ILE A 171 0.78 -9.90 13.96
CA ILE A 171 2.20 -9.58 14.11
C ILE A 171 2.44 -8.08 14.29
N THR A 172 1.74 -7.26 13.49
CA THR A 172 1.97 -5.82 13.35
C THR A 172 1.00 -4.97 14.16
N GLY A 173 -0.18 -5.49 14.44
CA GLY A 173 -1.35 -4.70 14.79
C GLY A 173 -1.99 -4.08 13.54
N PRO A 174 -3.08 -3.30 13.69
CA PRO A 174 -3.73 -2.58 12.62
C PRO A 174 -2.82 -1.50 12.03
N PHE A 175 -3.21 -0.95 10.89
CA PHE A 175 -2.55 0.22 10.32
C PHE A 175 -2.66 1.43 11.24
N ASP A 176 -1.66 2.29 11.22
CA ASP A 176 -1.62 3.52 12.01
C ASP A 176 -2.48 4.62 11.37
N GLU A 177 -3.62 4.89 11.95
CA GLU A 177 -4.59 5.87 11.45
C GLU A 177 -4.12 7.33 11.57
N THR A 178 -3.01 7.59 12.25
CA THR A 178 -2.42 8.94 12.28
C THR A 178 -1.78 9.32 10.94
N VAL A 179 -1.46 8.33 10.09
CA VAL A 179 -1.01 8.53 8.72
C VAL A 179 -2.23 8.47 7.80
N ASP A 180 -2.83 9.64 7.52
CA ASP A 180 -4.17 9.71 6.92
C ASP A 180 -4.21 9.27 5.45
N PHE A 181 -3.21 9.69 4.64
CA PHE A 181 -3.18 9.41 3.21
C PHE A 181 -1.74 9.40 2.68
N TYR A 182 -1.11 10.57 2.52
CA TYR A 182 0.25 10.64 2.00
C TYR A 182 1.26 10.07 3.00
N GLY A 183 2.11 9.17 2.52
CA GLY A 183 3.10 8.46 3.31
C GLY A 183 2.59 7.16 3.93
N ALA A 184 1.34 6.78 3.72
CA ALA A 184 0.79 5.49 4.17
C ALA A 184 1.64 4.32 3.67
N ASP A 185 2.01 4.33 2.39
CA ASP A 185 2.89 3.36 1.75
C ASP A 185 4.28 3.25 2.40
N CYS A 186 4.85 4.39 2.80
CA CYS A 186 6.12 4.41 3.53
C CYS A 186 5.96 3.86 4.96
N ASP A 187 4.83 4.12 5.61
CA ASP A 187 4.51 3.55 6.92
C ASP A 187 4.38 2.04 6.86
N GLU A 188 3.65 1.53 5.88
CA GLU A 188 3.49 0.09 5.60
C GLU A 188 4.83 -0.60 5.35
N GLN A 189 5.72 -0.01 4.54
CA GLN A 189 7.06 -0.53 4.29
C GLN A 189 7.91 -0.59 5.56
N ASN A 190 7.86 0.46 6.37
CA ASN A 190 8.59 0.51 7.64
C ASN A 190 8.00 -0.50 8.65
N MET A 191 6.69 -0.67 8.67
CA MET A 191 6.00 -1.64 9.50
C MET A 191 6.40 -3.08 9.11
N MET A 192 6.37 -3.42 7.83
CA MET A 192 6.86 -4.70 7.31
C MET A 192 8.33 -4.92 7.68
N SER A 193 9.19 -3.93 7.41
CA SER A 193 10.63 -4.02 7.67
C SER A 193 10.92 -4.27 9.15
N ARG A 194 10.25 -3.53 10.05
CA ARG A 194 10.38 -3.66 11.50
C ARG A 194 9.99 -5.04 12.01
N ASN A 195 9.05 -5.69 11.36
CA ASN A 195 8.55 -7.00 11.78
C ASN A 195 9.19 -8.17 11.02
N ALA A 196 10.27 -7.92 10.28
CA ALA A 196 10.97 -8.90 9.44
C ALA A 196 10.06 -9.54 8.37
N LEU A 197 9.02 -8.83 7.93
CA LEU A 197 8.14 -9.25 6.87
C LEU A 197 8.71 -8.76 5.53
N TRP A 198 8.89 -9.67 4.59
CA TRP A 198 9.27 -9.30 3.24
C TRP A 198 8.06 -8.83 2.45
N SER A 199 8.18 -7.72 1.71
CA SER A 199 7.31 -7.52 0.56
C SER A 199 7.82 -8.38 -0.60
N VAL A 200 6.92 -9.17 -1.17
CA VAL A 200 7.23 -10.12 -2.23
C VAL A 200 6.43 -9.74 -3.47
N VAL A 201 7.10 -9.29 -4.51
CA VAL A 201 6.45 -9.06 -5.80
C VAL A 201 6.41 -10.37 -6.58
N CYS A 202 5.19 -10.78 -6.98
CA CYS A 202 4.93 -12.01 -7.73
C CYS A 202 4.93 -11.70 -9.22
N THR A 203 5.92 -12.20 -9.97
CA THR A 203 6.16 -11.81 -11.37
C THR A 203 5.10 -12.29 -12.36
N LYS A 204 4.33 -13.32 -11.99
CA LYS A 204 3.21 -13.84 -12.78
C LYS A 204 1.87 -13.23 -12.39
N SER A 205 1.82 -12.50 -11.28
CA SER A 205 0.63 -11.77 -10.83
C SER A 205 0.64 -10.40 -11.49
N VAL A 206 -0.32 -10.14 -12.38
CA VAL A 206 -0.32 -8.94 -13.22
C VAL A 206 -1.59 -8.14 -12.99
N VAL A 207 -1.43 -6.83 -12.83
CA VAL A 207 -2.51 -5.85 -12.87
C VAL A 207 -2.07 -4.64 -13.70
N ASN A 208 -3.02 -3.80 -14.11
CA ASN A 208 -2.73 -2.47 -14.64
C ASN A 208 -3.25 -1.44 -13.64
N HIS A 209 -2.40 -0.53 -13.22
CA HIS A 209 -2.81 0.63 -12.43
C HIS A 209 -2.92 1.84 -13.34
N LEU A 210 -4.15 2.34 -13.53
CA LEU A 210 -4.43 3.41 -14.49
C LEU A 210 -3.92 4.79 -14.06
N ALA A 211 -3.35 4.90 -12.90
CA ALA A 211 -2.71 6.03 -12.25
C ALA A 211 -3.40 7.41 -12.44
N GLY A 212 -3.64 8.12 -11.36
CA GLY A 212 -4.13 9.49 -11.40
C GLY A 212 -5.61 9.66 -11.79
N GLN A 213 -6.38 8.57 -11.82
CA GLN A 213 -7.80 8.62 -12.19
C GLN A 213 -8.72 8.94 -11.02
N THR A 214 -8.23 8.91 -9.78
CA THR A 214 -9.07 9.16 -8.60
C THR A 214 -9.47 10.63 -8.49
N ALA A 215 -10.64 10.89 -7.92
CA ALA A 215 -11.17 12.24 -7.69
C ALA A 215 -10.21 13.14 -6.89
N ILE A 216 -9.42 12.57 -5.98
CA ILE A 216 -8.44 13.31 -5.17
C ILE A 216 -7.33 13.86 -6.07
N VAL A 217 -6.82 13.08 -7.03
CA VAL A 217 -5.80 13.53 -7.97
C VAL A 217 -6.38 14.52 -8.97
N LYS A 218 -7.59 14.27 -9.50
CA LYS A 218 -8.30 15.23 -10.35
C LYS A 218 -8.59 16.55 -9.62
N GLN A 219 -8.86 16.50 -8.31
CA GLN A 219 -9.07 17.72 -7.50
C GLN A 219 -7.76 18.41 -7.11
N SER A 220 -6.67 17.67 -6.86
CA SER A 220 -5.35 18.27 -6.58
C SER A 220 -4.76 18.96 -7.81
N GLY A 221 -5.08 18.50 -9.01
CA GLY A 221 -4.72 19.16 -10.27
C GLY A 221 -5.49 20.45 -10.56
N LYS A 222 -6.49 20.81 -9.76
CA LYS A 222 -7.28 22.05 -9.90
C LYS A 222 -6.67 23.21 -9.11
N GLY A 223 -5.38 23.49 -9.35
CA GLY A 223 -4.79 24.78 -9.04
C GLY A 223 -4.07 24.87 -7.70
N ASP A 224 -3.48 26.01 -7.50
CA ASP A 224 -2.55 26.42 -6.44
C ASP A 224 -3.07 26.31 -4.99
N LYS A 225 -4.31 25.83 -4.79
CA LYS A 225 -4.97 25.75 -3.47
C LYS A 225 -4.18 24.93 -2.44
N TYR A 226 -3.50 23.88 -2.88
CA TYR A 226 -2.75 22.99 -2.01
C TYR A 226 -1.25 23.28 -2.03
N ARG A 227 -0.80 24.11 -2.98
CA ARG A 227 0.62 24.40 -3.15
C ARG A 227 1.17 25.19 -1.99
N ILE A 228 2.35 24.82 -1.52
CA ILE A 228 3.08 25.56 -0.50
C ILE A 228 3.71 26.79 -1.15
N THR A 229 3.30 27.96 -0.70
CA THR A 229 3.88 29.26 -1.10
C THR A 229 4.65 29.91 0.04
N ASP A 230 4.36 29.52 1.29
CA ASP A 230 5.03 29.99 2.49
C ASP A 230 5.97 28.90 3.02
N TYR A 231 7.22 28.95 2.60
CA TYR A 231 8.24 27.96 2.98
C TYR A 231 8.68 28.07 4.45
N ASP A 232 8.49 29.21 5.09
CA ASP A 232 8.82 29.41 6.50
C ASP A 232 7.84 28.64 7.39
N LYS A 233 6.59 28.53 6.95
CA LYS A 233 5.57 27.72 7.60
C LYS A 233 5.79 26.21 7.42
N TYR A 234 6.48 25.81 6.36
CA TYR A 234 6.73 24.41 5.99
C TYR A 234 8.23 24.12 5.85
N PRO A 235 9.02 24.28 6.94
CA PRO A 235 10.49 24.20 6.87
C PRO A 235 10.97 22.77 6.60
N LEU A 236 11.93 22.66 5.70
CA LEU A 236 12.76 21.46 5.51
C LEU A 236 14.20 21.79 5.90
N THR A 237 14.91 20.81 6.46
CA THR A 237 16.35 20.93 6.69
C THR A 237 17.10 20.98 5.34
N GLU A 238 18.31 21.54 5.32
CA GLU A 238 19.14 21.57 4.11
C GLU A 238 19.42 20.16 3.57
N PHE A 239 19.57 19.18 4.48
CA PHE A 239 19.71 17.80 4.07
C PHE A 239 18.45 17.27 3.36
N GLU A 240 17.27 17.58 3.87
CA GLU A 240 15.99 17.18 3.26
C GLU A 240 15.82 17.82 1.89
N LYS A 241 16.13 19.09 1.73
CA LYS A 241 16.08 19.79 0.45
C LYS A 241 16.99 19.16 -0.61
N THR A 242 18.19 18.73 -0.22
CA THR A 242 19.22 18.26 -1.14
C THR A 242 19.18 16.74 -1.42
N HIS A 243 18.64 15.93 -0.51
CA HIS A 243 18.78 14.47 -0.59
C HIS A 243 17.47 13.66 -0.61
N ASN A 244 16.36 14.22 -0.17
CA ASN A 244 15.20 13.39 0.12
C ASN A 244 13.93 13.77 -0.60
N TYR A 245 13.74 15.06 -0.86
CA TYR A 245 12.46 15.51 -1.32
C TYR A 245 12.63 16.23 -2.63
N PRO A 246 12.16 15.61 -3.69
CA PRO A 246 11.92 16.34 -4.90
C PRO A 246 11.00 17.51 -4.59
N LEU A 247 11.10 18.56 -5.36
CA LEU A 247 10.32 19.80 -5.20
C LEU A 247 8.81 19.58 -5.13
N TRP A 248 8.33 18.40 -5.59
CA TRP A 248 6.92 18.04 -5.53
C TRP A 248 6.31 17.99 -4.12
N ILE A 249 7.11 17.88 -3.05
CA ILE A 249 6.57 17.96 -1.68
C ILE A 249 5.93 19.32 -1.41
N TYR A 250 6.35 20.36 -2.13
CA TYR A 250 5.79 21.69 -2.04
C TYR A 250 4.61 21.94 -2.98
N ASP A 251 4.33 21.01 -3.90
CA ASP A 251 3.18 21.11 -4.78
C ASP A 251 1.86 20.85 -4.05
N ASP A 252 1.94 20.16 -2.89
CA ASP A 252 0.76 19.90 -2.06
C ASP A 252 1.17 19.79 -0.59
N TYR A 253 0.65 20.71 0.26
CA TYR A 253 0.96 20.73 1.70
C TYR A 253 0.62 19.41 2.42
N ARG A 254 -0.31 18.62 1.90
CA ARG A 254 -0.68 17.32 2.47
C ARG A 254 0.44 16.29 2.35
N PHE A 255 1.28 16.35 1.30
CA PHE A 255 2.51 15.56 1.22
C PHE A 255 3.48 15.94 2.33
N TYR A 256 3.66 17.26 2.56
CA TYR A 256 4.51 17.72 3.64
C TYR A 256 4.01 17.22 5.01
N GLU A 257 2.71 17.38 5.28
CA GLU A 257 2.12 16.91 6.55
C GLU A 257 2.27 15.40 6.75
N GLY A 258 1.98 14.60 5.72
CA GLY A 258 2.18 13.14 5.75
C GLY A 258 3.63 12.77 6.05
N TYR A 259 4.56 13.47 5.40
CA TYR A 259 5.99 13.29 5.66
C TYR A 259 6.38 13.64 7.09
N GLN A 260 5.90 14.75 7.64
CA GLN A 260 6.20 15.12 9.03
C GLN A 260 5.68 14.08 10.03
N LYS A 261 4.52 13.48 9.76
CA LYS A 261 3.98 12.36 10.55
C LYS A 261 4.92 11.15 10.52
N LEU A 262 5.40 10.77 9.31
CA LEU A 262 6.38 9.70 9.15
C LEU A 262 7.70 10.00 9.87
N LYS A 263 8.24 11.20 9.68
CA LYS A 263 9.48 11.64 10.34
C LYS A 263 9.35 11.64 11.86
N LYS A 264 8.19 12.04 12.37
CA LYS A 264 7.90 11.98 13.81
C LYS A 264 7.90 10.55 14.34
N LYS A 265 7.38 9.60 13.57
CA LYS A 265 7.24 8.19 13.94
C LYS A 265 8.54 7.40 13.73
N TRP A 266 9.15 7.52 12.57
CA TRP A 266 10.23 6.66 12.09
C TRP A 266 11.60 7.34 11.97
N GLY A 267 11.67 8.66 12.03
CA GLY A 267 12.84 9.43 11.65
C GLY A 267 12.93 9.66 10.14
N LEU A 268 14.13 10.01 9.64
CA LEU A 268 14.32 10.31 8.22
C LEU A 268 14.11 9.08 7.33
N ASP A 269 13.24 9.20 6.35
CA ASP A 269 12.89 8.13 5.42
C ASP A 269 14.12 7.59 4.65
N ASN A 270 15.04 8.45 4.25
CA ASN A 270 16.25 8.08 3.56
C ASN A 270 17.14 7.09 4.36
N THR A 271 17.17 7.23 5.67
CA THR A 271 17.90 6.30 6.54
C THR A 271 17.19 4.95 6.60
N ASN A 272 15.86 4.94 6.69
CA ASN A 272 15.09 3.71 6.66
C ASN A 272 15.23 3.01 5.31
N LYS A 273 15.14 3.71 4.18
CA LYS A 273 15.38 3.17 2.84
C LYS A 273 16.79 2.60 2.67
N TRP A 274 17.79 3.28 3.23
CA TRP A 274 19.15 2.75 3.24
C TRP A 274 19.25 1.43 4.00
N LEU A 275 18.65 1.35 5.18
CA LEU A 275 18.63 0.15 6.01
C LEU A 275 17.88 -1.00 5.32
N GLN A 276 16.72 -0.72 4.71
CA GLN A 276 15.94 -1.66 3.92
C GLN A 276 16.78 -2.26 2.78
N ARG A 277 17.53 -1.43 2.03
CA ARG A 277 18.43 -1.89 0.97
C ARG A 277 19.52 -2.80 1.52
N LYS A 278 20.13 -2.45 2.68
CA LYS A 278 21.17 -3.28 3.31
C LYS A 278 20.63 -4.65 3.75
N ILE A 279 19.45 -4.70 4.36
CA ILE A 279 18.84 -5.97 4.75
C ILE A 279 18.42 -6.77 3.51
N THR A 280 17.94 -6.12 2.45
CA THR A 280 17.64 -6.81 1.18
C THR A 280 18.91 -7.44 0.59
N GLN A 281 20.04 -6.75 0.67
CA GLN A 281 21.35 -7.25 0.23
C GLN A 281 21.88 -8.39 1.12
N TYR A 282 21.62 -8.32 2.42
CA TYR A 282 22.08 -9.28 3.43
C TYR A 282 20.89 -9.90 4.19
N PRO A 283 20.13 -10.83 3.57
CA PRO A 283 18.89 -11.37 4.13
C PRO A 283 19.02 -12.05 5.49
N ILE A 284 20.22 -12.47 5.87
CA ILE A 284 20.49 -13.05 7.19
C ILE A 284 20.20 -12.07 8.34
N LEU A 285 20.23 -10.75 8.05
CA LEU A 285 19.89 -9.70 9.01
C LEU A 285 18.39 -9.52 9.21
N ASN A 286 17.55 -10.19 8.37
CA ASN A 286 16.11 -10.07 8.45
C ASN A 286 15.51 -11.05 9.46
N PHE A 287 15.75 -10.82 10.75
CA PHE A 287 15.08 -11.53 11.81
C PHE A 287 14.48 -10.54 12.82
N ARG A 288 13.29 -10.87 13.31
CA ARG A 288 12.40 -9.92 14.00
C ARG A 288 13.00 -9.20 15.20
N PRO A 289 13.75 -9.84 16.12
CA PRO A 289 14.38 -9.11 17.24
C PRO A 289 15.31 -8.00 16.78
N LEU A 290 16.14 -8.26 15.75
CA LEU A 290 17.07 -7.27 15.21
C LEU A 290 16.33 -6.16 14.46
N THR A 291 15.40 -6.50 13.59
CA THR A 291 14.67 -5.49 12.81
C THR A 291 13.81 -4.59 13.69
N ARG A 292 13.20 -5.13 14.75
CA ARG A 292 12.47 -4.33 15.74
C ARG A 292 13.36 -3.33 16.48
N LEU A 293 14.63 -3.65 16.70
CA LEU A 293 15.61 -2.73 17.25
C LEU A 293 16.01 -1.67 16.20
N LEU A 294 16.36 -2.12 15.00
CA LEU A 294 16.93 -1.26 13.94
C LEU A 294 15.90 -0.24 13.39
N PHE A 295 14.66 -0.67 13.14
CA PHE A 295 13.59 0.21 12.61
C PHE A 295 12.87 0.92 13.76
N THR A 296 13.61 1.83 14.43
CA THR A 296 13.08 2.74 15.43
C THR A 296 13.59 4.16 15.15
N LYS A 297 12.83 5.17 15.54
CA LYS A 297 13.25 6.58 15.42
C LYS A 297 14.61 6.81 16.09
N ARG A 298 14.84 6.20 17.26
CA ARG A 298 16.11 6.31 18.00
C ARG A 298 17.29 5.79 17.18
N MET A 299 17.17 4.60 16.61
CA MET A 299 18.24 4.03 15.77
C MET A 299 18.41 4.80 14.48
N ASN A 300 17.33 5.27 13.87
CA ASN A 300 17.39 6.16 12.71
C ASN A 300 18.25 7.40 13.03
N HIS A 301 18.03 8.08 14.15
CA HIS A 301 18.84 9.22 14.55
C HIS A 301 20.32 8.87 14.83
N ILE A 302 20.60 7.69 15.39
CA ILE A 302 21.96 7.21 15.56
C ILE A 302 22.65 7.03 14.19
N PHE A 303 21.99 6.36 13.25
CA PHE A 303 22.51 6.19 11.88
C PHE A 303 22.68 7.52 11.14
N CYS A 304 21.78 8.48 11.34
CA CYS A 304 21.95 9.83 10.81
C CYS A 304 23.26 10.45 11.32
N ARG A 305 23.49 10.44 12.64
CA ARG A 305 24.71 11.01 13.25
C ARG A 305 25.99 10.34 12.76
N LEU A 306 25.98 8.99 12.68
CA LEU A 306 27.14 8.24 12.15
C LEU A 306 27.45 8.56 10.69
N ARG A 307 26.49 9.06 9.94
CA ARG A 307 26.61 9.48 8.54
C ARG A 307 26.82 11.01 8.38
N GLY A 308 26.99 11.74 9.49
CA GLY A 308 27.12 13.21 9.47
C GLY A 308 25.83 13.96 9.09
N ILE A 309 24.67 13.30 9.18
CA ILE A 309 23.35 13.86 8.85
C ILE A 309 22.71 14.42 10.12
N LYS A 310 22.26 15.66 10.09
CA LYS A 310 21.45 16.25 11.17
C LYS A 310 19.97 15.87 10.93
N PRO A 311 19.37 15.04 11.82
CA PRO A 311 17.99 14.58 11.64
C PRO A 311 16.96 15.67 11.91
#